data_bd9cf51c537ffd9264491ff04647d040
#
_entry.id   bd9cf51c537ffd9264491ff04647d040
#
_cell.length_a   1.000
_cell.length_b   1.000
_cell.length_c   1.000
_cell.angle_alpha   90.00
_cell.angle_beta   90.00
_cell.angle_gamma   90.00
#
_symmetry.space_group_name_H-M   'P 1'
#
loop_
_entity.id
_entity.type
_entity.pdbx_description
1 polymer ?
#
loop_
_entity_poly.entity_id
_entity_poly.type
_entity_poly.pdbx_seq_one_letter_code
_entity_poly.pdbx_strand_id
1 'polypeptide(L)'
;MNVSFAGFGENIATFETAAAIPAGTPVKMSANGTVAACAAGDAFIGIAVSQRGDFVGVQLKGYRNAAVTGSVPVGWAQLVADGSGGVKAAGEDAAGISVLVVSAGTAEIGIIL
;
A
#
# COMPACT_ATOMS: atom_id res chain seq x y z
N MET A 1 8.18 4.24 19.68
CA MET A 1 7.79 5.54 19.10
C MET A 1 6.58 6.06 19.82
N ASN A 2 6.62 7.31 20.27
CA ASN A 2 5.58 7.91 21.12
C ASN A 2 4.65 8.87 20.37
N VAL A 3 4.63 8.80 19.06
CA VAL A 3 3.76 9.63 18.23
C VAL A 3 2.64 8.82 17.62
N SER A 4 1.53 9.48 17.33
CA SER A 4 0.38 8.85 16.68
C SER A 4 0.12 9.53 15.35
N PHE A 5 -0.11 8.71 14.32
CA PHE A 5 -0.50 9.19 13.00
C PHE A 5 -1.94 8.82 12.67
N ALA A 6 -2.71 8.40 13.67
CA ALA A 6 -4.12 8.04 13.47
C ALA A 6 -4.90 9.23 12.93
N GLY A 7 -5.62 9.05 11.86
CA GLY A 7 -6.39 10.10 11.22
C GLY A 7 -5.58 11.12 10.43
N PHE A 8 -4.25 10.96 10.33
CA PHE A 8 -3.39 11.92 9.64
C PHE A 8 -3.67 11.90 8.13
N GLY A 9 -4.38 12.91 7.63
CA GLY A 9 -4.60 13.11 6.21
C GLY A 9 -5.17 11.93 5.45
N GLU A 10 -5.90 11.03 6.11
CA GLU A 10 -6.41 9.83 5.47
C GLU A 10 -7.45 10.17 4.42
N ASN A 11 -7.21 9.71 3.19
CA ASN A 11 -8.14 9.80 2.09
C ASN A 11 -8.43 8.40 1.58
N ILE A 12 -9.69 8.00 1.68
CA ILE A 12 -10.14 6.69 1.25
C ILE A 12 -11.17 6.89 0.14
N ALA A 13 -10.94 6.22 -0.99
CA ALA A 13 -11.87 6.20 -2.11
C ALA A 13 -12.40 4.80 -2.30
N THR A 14 -13.62 4.69 -2.82
CA THR A 14 -14.26 3.41 -3.11
C THR A 14 -14.12 3.10 -4.59
N PHE A 15 -13.62 1.91 -4.87
CA PHE A 15 -13.46 1.39 -6.23
C PHE A 15 -14.22 0.09 -6.40
N GLU A 16 -14.45 -0.29 -7.64
CA GLU A 16 -14.97 -1.62 -7.96
C GLU A 16 -13.82 -2.63 -8.01
N THR A 17 -14.14 -3.89 -7.76
CA THR A 17 -13.19 -4.99 -7.87
C THR A 17 -13.90 -6.25 -8.38
N ALA A 18 -13.20 -7.01 -9.21
CA ALA A 18 -13.72 -8.29 -9.72
C ALA A 18 -13.44 -9.46 -8.79
N ALA A 19 -12.56 -9.29 -7.81
CA ALA A 19 -12.13 -10.35 -6.89
C ALA A 19 -12.02 -9.82 -5.47
N ALA A 20 -12.06 -10.71 -4.49
CA ALA A 20 -11.86 -10.34 -3.09
C ALA A 20 -10.42 -9.86 -2.88
N ILE A 21 -10.28 -8.72 -2.18
CA ILE A 21 -8.99 -8.14 -1.85
C ILE A 21 -8.90 -8.02 -0.33
N PRO A 22 -7.99 -8.76 0.31
CA PRO A 22 -7.83 -8.66 1.77
C PRO A 22 -7.39 -7.26 2.20
N ALA A 23 -7.85 -6.81 3.35
CA ALA A 23 -7.40 -5.55 3.92
C ALA A 23 -5.88 -5.55 4.10
N GLY A 24 -5.24 -4.43 3.81
CA GLY A 24 -3.79 -4.29 3.87
C GLY A 24 -3.07 -4.59 2.55
N THR A 25 -3.78 -5.07 1.54
CA THR A 25 -3.17 -5.43 0.25
C THR A 25 -2.97 -4.20 -0.61
N PRO A 26 -1.76 -3.98 -1.17
CA PRO A 26 -1.55 -2.96 -2.19
C PRO A 26 -2.36 -3.26 -3.44
N VAL A 27 -2.97 -2.25 -4.03
CA VAL A 27 -3.83 -2.40 -5.21
C VAL A 27 -3.38 -1.50 -6.35
N LYS A 28 -3.78 -1.86 -7.55
CA LYS A 28 -3.52 -1.10 -8.78
C LYS A 28 -4.80 -0.92 -9.57
N MET A 29 -4.83 0.08 -10.45
CA MET A 29 -5.93 0.19 -11.39
C MET A 29 -5.87 -0.93 -12.41
N SER A 30 -7.00 -1.61 -12.61
CA SER A 30 -7.11 -2.70 -13.61
C SER A 30 -8.03 -2.31 -14.76
N ALA A 31 -8.96 -1.40 -14.53
CA ALA A 31 -9.89 -0.86 -15.53
C ALA A 31 -10.46 0.46 -15.00
N ASN A 32 -11.35 1.09 -15.74
CA ASN A 32 -11.99 2.33 -15.28
C ASN A 32 -12.74 2.10 -13.98
N GLY A 33 -12.36 2.84 -12.93
CA GLY A 33 -12.99 2.75 -11.62
C GLY A 33 -12.81 1.42 -10.91
N THR A 34 -11.94 0.54 -11.42
CA THR A 34 -11.77 -0.83 -10.94
C THR A 34 -10.33 -1.07 -10.54
N VAL A 35 -10.14 -1.72 -9.41
CA VAL A 35 -8.81 -2.07 -8.90
C VAL A 35 -8.64 -3.57 -8.76
N ALA A 36 -7.39 -4.01 -8.71
CA ALA A 36 -7.02 -5.39 -8.45
C ALA A 36 -5.82 -5.42 -7.51
N ALA A 37 -5.63 -6.55 -6.83
CA ALA A 37 -4.43 -6.76 -6.03
C ALA A 37 -3.19 -6.71 -6.92
N CYS A 38 -2.12 -6.10 -6.42
CA CYS A 38 -0.88 -6.00 -7.16
C CYS A 38 -0.16 -7.34 -7.24
N ALA A 39 0.51 -7.58 -8.35
CA ALA A 39 1.52 -8.62 -8.47
C ALA A 39 2.88 -8.08 -7.97
N ALA A 40 3.83 -8.99 -7.77
CA ALA A 40 5.17 -8.61 -7.36
C ALA A 40 5.80 -7.63 -8.36
N GLY A 41 6.34 -6.53 -7.85
CA GLY A 41 6.97 -5.50 -8.67
C GLY A 41 6.03 -4.43 -9.20
N ASP A 42 4.73 -4.55 -8.98
CA ASP A 42 3.77 -3.54 -9.45
C ASP A 42 3.81 -2.30 -8.56
N ALA A 43 3.73 -1.13 -9.18
CA ALA A 43 3.48 0.11 -8.46
C ALA A 43 2.02 0.13 -7.99
N PHE A 44 1.80 0.44 -6.73
CA PHE A 44 0.45 0.46 -6.16
C PHE A 44 -0.08 1.90 -6.06
N ILE A 45 -1.40 2.06 -6.15
CA ILE A 45 -2.05 3.37 -6.00
C ILE A 45 -2.42 3.65 -4.56
N GLY A 46 -2.58 2.61 -3.76
CA GLY A 46 -2.98 2.69 -2.38
C GLY A 46 -3.10 1.31 -1.78
N ILE A 47 -3.66 1.24 -0.58
CA ILE A 47 -3.78 0.01 0.18
C ILE A 47 -5.25 -0.22 0.52
N ALA A 48 -5.75 -1.43 0.23
CA ALA A 48 -7.12 -1.80 0.55
C ALA A 48 -7.36 -1.76 2.06
N VAL A 49 -8.48 -1.18 2.49
CA VAL A 49 -8.83 -1.10 3.91
C VAL A 49 -10.11 -1.84 4.26
N SER A 50 -11.03 -1.98 3.31
CA SER A 50 -12.28 -2.71 3.55
C SER A 50 -12.89 -3.12 2.23
N GLN A 51 -13.71 -4.18 2.27
CA GLN A 51 -14.43 -4.65 1.09
C GLN A 51 -15.89 -4.93 1.44
N ARG A 52 -16.78 -4.54 0.54
CA ARG A 52 -18.21 -4.84 0.61
C ARG A 52 -18.69 -5.30 -0.75
N GLY A 53 -18.95 -6.60 -0.91
CA GLY A 53 -19.36 -7.16 -2.19
C GLY A 53 -18.32 -6.88 -3.26
N ASP A 54 -18.73 -6.21 -4.33
CA ASP A 54 -17.86 -5.86 -5.45
C ASP A 54 -17.16 -4.51 -5.30
N PHE A 55 -17.22 -3.92 -4.11
CA PHE A 55 -16.59 -2.62 -3.83
C PHE A 55 -15.52 -2.75 -2.77
N VAL A 56 -14.45 -2.00 -2.93
CA VAL A 56 -13.34 -1.96 -2.00
C VAL A 56 -12.97 -0.52 -1.68
N GLY A 57 -12.77 -0.23 -0.38
CA GLY A 57 -12.22 1.03 0.06
C GLY A 57 -10.70 0.97 -0.02
N VAL A 58 -10.10 1.96 -0.67
CA VAL A 58 -8.65 2.04 -0.85
C VAL A 58 -8.15 3.33 -0.23
N GLN A 59 -7.19 3.21 0.68
CA GLN A 59 -6.52 4.38 1.25
C GLN A 59 -5.47 4.87 0.28
N LEU A 60 -5.67 6.08 -0.21
CA LEU A 60 -4.78 6.71 -1.19
C LEU A 60 -3.73 7.59 -0.55
N LYS A 61 -4.02 8.16 0.60
CA LYS A 61 -3.16 9.09 1.32
C LYS A 61 -3.25 8.86 2.83
N GLY A 62 -2.23 9.32 3.55
CA GLY A 62 -2.18 9.26 5.00
C GLY A 62 -1.30 8.14 5.50
N TYR A 63 -1.32 7.92 6.80
CA TYR A 63 -0.47 6.91 7.45
C TYR A 63 -1.07 5.52 7.35
N ARG A 64 -0.22 4.55 7.07
CA ARG A 64 -0.62 3.14 7.03
C ARG A 64 0.54 2.23 7.46
N ASN A 65 0.23 1.20 8.25
CA ASN A 65 1.15 0.09 8.45
C ASN A 65 1.02 -0.86 7.27
N ALA A 66 2.14 -1.29 6.73
CA ALA A 66 2.18 -2.25 5.63
C ALA A 66 3.12 -3.39 5.98
N ALA A 67 2.74 -4.61 5.60
CA ALA A 67 3.65 -5.75 5.67
C ALA A 67 4.82 -5.49 4.71
N VAL A 68 6.01 -5.87 5.10
CA VAL A 68 7.22 -5.63 4.30
C VAL A 68 7.99 -6.91 4.07
N THR A 69 8.48 -7.08 2.86
CA THR A 69 9.44 -8.13 2.50
C THR A 69 10.81 -7.49 2.34
N GLY A 70 11.79 -8.01 3.05
CA GLY A 70 13.13 -7.47 3.05
C GLY A 70 13.28 -6.29 4.00
N SER A 71 14.29 -5.47 3.76
CA SER A 71 14.63 -4.34 4.63
C SER A 71 14.38 -3.02 3.90
N VAL A 72 13.64 -2.13 4.56
CA VAL A 72 13.39 -0.77 4.05
C VAL A 72 13.73 0.21 5.16
N PRO A 73 14.69 1.11 4.96
CA PRO A 73 15.08 2.06 6.00
C PRO A 73 14.06 3.19 6.16
N VAL A 74 14.09 3.88 7.28
CA VAL A 74 13.29 5.10 7.48
C VAL A 74 13.74 6.19 6.50
N GLY A 75 12.82 7.10 6.20
CA GLY A 75 13.03 8.19 5.27
C GLY A 75 12.30 7.97 3.95
N TRP A 76 12.65 8.72 2.94
CA TRP A 76 12.04 8.57 1.62
C TRP A 76 12.52 7.28 0.97
N ALA A 77 11.57 6.50 0.49
CA ALA A 77 11.85 5.25 -0.19
C ALA A 77 10.91 5.06 -1.37
N GLN A 78 11.38 4.34 -2.40
CA GLN A 78 10.52 3.90 -3.49
C GLN A 78 10.12 2.46 -3.25
N LEU A 79 8.83 2.19 -3.23
CA LEU A 79 8.28 0.88 -2.93
C LEU A 79 7.44 0.35 -4.07
N VAL A 80 7.42 -0.97 -4.18
CA VAL A 80 6.52 -1.72 -5.05
C VAL A 80 5.83 -2.80 -4.22
N ALA A 81 4.78 -3.40 -4.78
CA ALA A 81 4.14 -4.55 -4.15
C ALA A 81 5.07 -5.76 -4.16
N ASP A 82 4.98 -6.59 -3.12
CA ASP A 82 5.79 -7.81 -3.02
C ASP A 82 5.12 -9.05 -3.63
N GLY A 83 3.85 -8.93 -4.01
CA GLY A 83 3.06 -10.03 -4.55
C GLY A 83 2.44 -10.94 -3.50
N SER A 84 2.68 -10.66 -2.21
CA SER A 84 2.19 -11.48 -1.09
C SER A 84 1.32 -10.67 -0.12
N GLY A 85 0.77 -9.55 -0.57
CA GLY A 85 -0.08 -8.69 0.23
C GLY A 85 0.67 -7.60 0.99
N GLY A 86 1.96 -7.39 0.71
CA GLY A 86 2.78 -6.37 1.33
C GLY A 86 3.56 -5.56 0.31
N VAL A 87 4.59 -4.88 0.78
CA VAL A 87 5.44 -4.02 -0.03
C VAL A 87 6.91 -4.42 0.12
N LYS A 88 7.73 -3.99 -0.82
CA LYS A 88 9.19 -4.15 -0.78
C LYS A 88 9.84 -2.95 -1.44
N ALA A 89 11.14 -2.78 -1.21
CA ALA A 89 11.90 -1.76 -1.90
C ALA A 89 11.87 -2.00 -3.41
N ALA A 90 11.66 -0.94 -4.18
CA ALA A 90 11.74 -1.02 -5.64
C ALA A 90 13.19 -1.29 -6.05
N GLY A 91 13.38 -2.23 -6.98
CA GLY A 91 14.68 -2.45 -7.58
C GLY A 91 15.03 -1.35 -8.58
N GLU A 92 16.25 -1.39 -9.11
CA GLU A 92 16.73 -0.39 -10.06
C GLU A 92 15.88 -0.32 -11.33
N ASP A 93 15.32 -1.45 -11.73
CA ASP A 93 14.52 -1.56 -12.95
C ASP A 93 13.02 -1.46 -12.71
N ALA A 94 12.58 -1.25 -11.49
CA ALA A 94 11.17 -1.18 -11.13
C ALA A 94 10.74 0.25 -10.90
N ALA A 95 9.60 0.62 -11.48
CA ALA A 95 8.96 1.90 -11.20
C ALA A 95 8.17 1.79 -9.91
N GLY A 96 8.70 2.32 -8.82
CA GLY A 96 8.02 2.34 -7.53
C GLY A 96 7.34 3.68 -7.27
N ILE A 97 6.59 3.73 -6.19
CA ILE A 97 6.06 4.98 -5.69
C ILE A 97 6.94 5.49 -4.55
N SER A 98 7.07 6.82 -4.45
CA SER A 98 7.81 7.45 -3.36
C SER A 98 6.90 7.59 -2.15
N VAL A 99 7.33 7.04 -1.02
CA VAL A 99 6.62 7.17 0.25
C VAL A 99 7.60 7.58 1.34
N LEU A 100 7.09 8.16 2.41
CA LEU A 100 7.88 8.44 3.59
C LEU A 100 7.72 7.28 4.58
N VAL A 101 8.82 6.61 4.87
CA VAL A 101 8.86 5.53 5.86
C VAL A 101 9.17 6.17 7.21
N VAL A 102 8.21 6.17 8.12
CA VAL A 102 8.36 6.80 9.43
C VAL A 102 8.76 5.81 10.51
N SER A 103 8.58 4.53 10.26
CA SER A 103 8.92 3.48 11.21
C SER A 103 9.28 2.22 10.43
N ALA A 104 10.47 1.68 10.66
CA ALA A 104 10.94 0.49 9.98
C ALA A 104 11.02 -0.69 10.96
N GLY A 105 10.43 -1.82 10.58
CA GLY A 105 10.47 -3.07 11.33
C GLY A 105 10.89 -4.21 10.42
N THR A 106 10.92 -5.40 10.97
CA THR A 106 11.32 -6.60 10.21
C THR A 106 10.15 -7.23 9.45
N ALA A 107 8.93 -7.07 9.93
CA ALA A 107 7.72 -7.64 9.32
C ALA A 107 6.77 -6.56 8.80
N GLU A 108 6.80 -5.37 9.41
CA GLU A 108 5.92 -4.26 9.05
C GLU A 108 6.70 -2.95 9.07
N ILE A 109 6.24 -2.03 8.25
CA ILE A 109 6.73 -0.65 8.25
C ILE A 109 5.55 0.31 8.34
N GLY A 110 5.78 1.47 8.94
CA GLY A 110 4.81 2.56 8.93
C GLY A 110 5.15 3.54 7.83
N ILE A 111 4.21 3.82 6.95
CA ILE A 111 4.43 4.68 5.79
C ILE A 111 3.37 5.77 5.71
N ILE A 112 3.75 6.89 5.10
CA ILE A 112 2.83 7.94 4.71
C ILE A 112 2.75 7.93 3.19
N LEU A 113 1.55 7.63 2.71
CA LEU A 113 1.29 7.53 1.28
C LEU A 113 1.22 8.88 0.59
#